data_4572d6b93f3e931628cf4c8a0ee13568
#
_entry.id   4572d6b93f3e931628cf4c8a0ee13568
#
_cell.length_a   1.000
_cell.length_b   1.000
_cell.length_c   1.000
_cell.angle_alpha   90.00
_cell.angle_beta   90.00
_cell.angle_gamma   90.00
#
_symmetry.space_group_name_H-M   'P 1'
#
loop_
_entity.id
_entity.type
_entity.pdbx_description
1 polymer ?
#
loop_
_entity_poly.entity_id
_entity_poly.type
_entity_poly.pdbx_seq_one_letter_code
_entity_poly.pdbx_strand_id
1 'polypeptide(L)'
;MMSLRKITALYSKNMKNIFYNPFIMTSPVAILLLAYLFGAFMIPDDAPVEIITYLLNMVVIMNAIMCGIMIMSVLIAEEKEKNTLNVLITSTVSGIDFLAGNVLTTTTITIICNIVIYFIFKVQNILPFGGYFLITSLGAIAAITFGATFGLLAKNQASASTMVAPMALLIIIPPLFRGNFFIDNVLYYFFTEQIGIALTELAQGQLSVLRIIIITANFTVFALIFGICYRKRGLA
;
A
#
# COMPACT_ATOMS: atom_id res chain seq x y z
N MET A 1 -24.84 2.01 12.14
CA MET A 1 -24.70 3.32 11.46
C MET A 1 -23.26 3.80 11.68
N MET A 2 -22.55 4.14 10.62
CA MET A 2 -21.15 4.59 10.66
C MET A 2 -21.03 5.90 11.46
N SER A 3 -20.13 5.97 12.45
CA SER A 3 -20.01 7.15 13.33
C SER A 3 -18.67 7.85 13.08
N LEU A 4 -18.70 9.03 12.47
CA LEU A 4 -17.51 9.85 12.19
C LEU A 4 -16.67 10.08 13.45
N ARG A 5 -17.29 10.34 14.61
CA ARG A 5 -16.59 10.54 15.88
C ARG A 5 -15.76 9.31 16.28
N LYS A 6 -16.29 8.11 16.08
CA LYS A 6 -15.59 6.85 16.41
C LYS A 6 -14.44 6.59 15.44
N ILE A 7 -14.65 6.81 14.13
CA ILE A 7 -13.61 6.67 13.12
C ILE A 7 -12.45 7.64 13.39
N THR A 8 -12.74 8.91 13.71
CA THR A 8 -11.71 9.90 14.04
C THR A 8 -10.94 9.53 15.31
N ALA A 9 -11.62 8.99 16.32
CA ALA A 9 -10.97 8.51 17.54
C ALA A 9 -10.03 7.32 17.26
N LEU A 10 -10.47 6.36 16.45
CA LEU A 10 -9.66 5.22 16.01
C LEU A 10 -8.47 5.66 15.15
N TYR A 11 -8.68 6.57 14.21
CA TYR A 11 -7.63 7.18 13.42
C TYR A 11 -6.56 7.82 14.30
N SER A 12 -6.95 8.66 15.25
CA SER A 12 -6.03 9.34 16.18
C SER A 12 -5.26 8.34 17.05
N LYS A 13 -5.94 7.28 17.55
CA LYS A 13 -5.31 6.19 18.29
C LYS A 13 -4.26 5.48 17.42
N ASN A 14 -4.62 5.10 16.20
CA ASN A 14 -3.75 4.34 15.31
C ASN A 14 -2.57 5.19 14.82
N MET A 15 -2.77 6.47 14.53
CA MET A 15 -1.67 7.39 14.21
C MET A 15 -0.66 7.45 15.35
N LYS A 16 -1.11 7.62 16.60
CA LYS A 16 -0.23 7.57 17.76
C LYS A 16 0.48 6.23 17.87
N ASN A 17 -0.23 5.12 17.69
CA ASN A 17 0.34 3.78 17.73
C ASN A 17 1.47 3.62 16.71
N ILE A 18 1.30 4.08 15.47
CA ILE A 18 2.33 4.01 14.44
C ILE A 18 3.60 4.75 14.88
N PHE A 19 3.48 5.95 15.44
CA PHE A 19 4.65 6.73 15.88
C PHE A 19 5.34 6.17 17.12
N TYR A 20 4.61 5.51 18.02
CA TYR A 20 5.16 4.95 19.26
C TYR A 20 5.55 3.48 19.16
N ASN A 21 5.07 2.76 18.15
CA ASN A 21 5.44 1.36 17.92
C ASN A 21 6.60 1.27 16.91
N PRO A 22 7.83 0.98 17.39
CA PRO A 22 9.00 0.91 16.50
C PRO A 22 8.84 -0.09 15.37
N PHE A 23 8.12 -1.19 15.61
CA PHE A 23 7.89 -2.22 14.61
C PHE A 23 7.11 -1.71 13.40
N ILE A 24 6.08 -0.89 13.63
CA ILE A 24 5.26 -0.31 12.55
C ILE A 24 6.02 0.87 11.91
N MET A 25 6.68 1.70 12.73
CA MET A 25 7.39 2.89 12.26
C MET A 25 8.60 2.57 11.37
N THR A 26 9.18 1.38 11.50
CA THR A 26 10.28 0.94 10.60
C THR A 26 9.87 0.95 9.13
N SER A 27 8.61 0.65 8.79
CA SER A 27 8.15 0.62 7.39
C SER A 27 8.23 1.97 6.67
N PRO A 28 7.62 3.07 7.17
CA PRO A 28 7.73 4.38 6.52
C PRO A 28 9.15 4.95 6.57
N VAL A 29 9.91 4.70 7.65
CA VAL A 29 11.31 5.15 7.74
C VAL A 29 12.18 4.42 6.71
N ALA A 30 12.05 3.10 6.60
CA ALA A 30 12.84 2.30 5.66
C ALA A 30 12.54 2.69 4.20
N ILE A 31 11.27 2.91 3.85
CA ILE A 31 10.92 3.27 2.47
C ILE A 31 11.42 4.68 2.11
N LEU A 32 11.34 5.64 3.03
CA LEU A 32 11.85 6.98 2.79
C LEU A 32 13.38 7.00 2.71
N LEU A 33 14.07 6.21 3.54
CA LEU A 33 15.51 6.01 3.44
C LEU A 33 15.89 5.39 2.10
N LEU A 34 15.19 4.34 1.67
CA LEU A 34 15.41 3.70 0.37
C LEU A 34 15.17 4.70 -0.79
N ALA A 35 14.09 5.48 -0.72
CA ALA A 35 13.81 6.52 -1.70
C ALA A 35 14.96 7.54 -1.81
N TYR A 36 15.47 7.96 -0.66
CA TYR A 36 16.62 8.88 -0.60
C TYR A 36 17.89 8.26 -1.21
N LEU A 37 18.20 6.99 -0.84
CA LEU A 37 19.35 6.29 -1.39
C LEU A 37 19.24 6.13 -2.91
N PHE A 38 18.08 5.78 -3.43
CA PHE A 38 17.88 5.64 -4.88
C PHE A 38 17.93 7.00 -5.58
N GLY A 39 17.24 8.00 -5.04
CA GLY A 39 17.20 9.34 -5.65
C GLY A 39 18.53 10.10 -5.59
N ALA A 40 19.33 9.88 -4.53
CA ALA A 40 20.59 10.63 -4.33
C ALA A 40 21.82 9.92 -4.92
N PHE A 41 21.84 8.57 -4.97
CA PHE A 41 23.04 7.81 -5.32
C PHE A 41 22.91 6.94 -6.57
N MET A 42 21.69 6.55 -6.96
CA MET A 42 21.50 5.65 -8.11
C MET A 42 21.06 6.38 -9.38
N ILE A 43 20.64 7.65 -9.28
CA ILE A 43 20.26 8.46 -10.44
C ILE A 43 21.42 9.37 -10.80
N PRO A 44 22.14 9.14 -11.93
CA PRO A 44 23.12 10.09 -12.45
C PRO A 44 22.44 11.42 -12.84
N ASP A 45 23.22 12.51 -12.85
CA ASP A 45 22.69 13.85 -13.20
C ASP A 45 22.09 13.89 -14.61
N ASP A 46 22.65 13.11 -15.55
CA ASP A 46 22.20 13.00 -16.95
C ASP A 46 21.36 11.72 -17.20
N ALA A 47 20.71 11.19 -16.18
CA ALA A 47 19.96 9.94 -16.33
C ALA A 47 18.77 10.09 -17.31
N PRO A 48 18.58 9.15 -18.25
CA PRO A 48 17.40 9.09 -19.08
C PRO A 48 16.11 9.01 -18.24
N VAL A 49 15.03 9.57 -18.76
CA VAL A 49 13.69 9.57 -18.09
C VAL A 49 13.24 8.14 -17.75
N GLU A 50 13.58 7.17 -18.58
CA GLU A 50 13.26 5.76 -18.41
C GLU A 50 13.90 5.17 -17.14
N ILE A 51 15.16 5.53 -16.83
CA ILE A 51 15.85 5.06 -15.62
C ILE A 51 15.24 5.71 -14.38
N ILE A 52 14.97 7.02 -14.44
CA ILE A 52 14.34 7.74 -13.32
C ILE A 52 12.96 7.15 -13.02
N THR A 53 12.13 6.95 -14.03
CA THR A 53 10.77 6.39 -13.88
C THR A 53 10.81 4.93 -13.42
N TYR A 54 11.77 4.13 -13.88
CA TYR A 54 11.95 2.75 -13.44
C TYR A 54 12.28 2.67 -11.93
N LEU A 55 13.27 3.45 -11.47
CA LEU A 55 13.64 3.48 -10.05
C LEU A 55 12.52 4.05 -9.17
N LEU A 56 11.84 5.10 -9.63
CA LEU A 56 10.66 5.65 -8.98
C LEU A 56 9.56 4.58 -8.83
N ASN A 57 9.25 3.85 -9.90
CA ASN A 57 8.26 2.78 -9.90
C ASN A 57 8.59 1.72 -8.87
N MET A 58 9.85 1.29 -8.78
CA MET A 58 10.29 0.33 -7.77
C MET A 58 10.01 0.83 -6.35
N VAL A 59 10.35 2.08 -6.05
CA VAL A 59 10.16 2.65 -4.71
C VAL A 59 8.67 2.82 -4.40
N VAL A 60 7.86 3.25 -5.37
CA VAL A 60 6.39 3.37 -5.21
C VAL A 60 5.74 2.00 -4.93
N ILE A 61 6.16 0.96 -5.64
CA ILE A 61 5.68 -0.41 -5.42
C ILE A 61 6.11 -0.89 -4.02
N MET A 62 7.35 -0.66 -3.62
CA MET A 62 7.82 -0.99 -2.28
C MET A 62 7.07 -0.22 -1.19
N ASN A 63 6.72 1.06 -1.44
CA ASN A 63 5.86 1.81 -0.52
C ASN A 63 4.46 1.19 -0.39
N ALA A 64 3.85 0.78 -1.50
CA ALA A 64 2.56 0.10 -1.46
C ALA A 64 2.59 -1.20 -0.64
N ILE A 65 3.71 -1.94 -0.69
CA ILE A 65 3.91 -3.15 0.12
C ILE A 65 4.16 -2.81 1.59
N MET A 66 5.15 -1.97 1.87
CA MET A 66 5.61 -1.71 3.24
C MET A 66 4.63 -0.83 4.03
N CYS A 67 4.11 0.22 3.42
CA CYS A 67 3.16 1.11 4.09
C CYS A 67 1.70 0.70 3.84
N GLY A 68 1.36 0.19 2.66
CA GLY A 68 0.00 -0.23 2.34
C GLY A 68 -0.35 -1.60 2.93
N ILE A 69 0.32 -2.66 2.45
CA ILE A 69 -0.03 -4.04 2.81
C ILE A 69 0.41 -4.34 4.25
N MET A 70 1.66 -4.06 4.61
CA MET A 70 2.23 -4.48 5.88
C MET A 70 1.62 -3.72 7.06
N ILE A 71 1.54 -2.37 7.02
CA ILE A 71 0.96 -1.61 8.12
C ILE A 71 -0.50 -2.01 8.35
N MET A 72 -1.30 -2.13 7.28
CA MET A 72 -2.71 -2.53 7.42
C MET A 72 -2.86 -3.91 8.04
N SER A 73 -2.05 -4.88 7.60
CA SER A 73 -2.11 -6.24 8.14
C SER A 73 -1.68 -6.30 9.60
N VAL A 74 -0.64 -5.54 9.97
CA VAL A 74 -0.13 -5.48 11.34
C VAL A 74 -1.10 -4.78 12.28
N LEU A 75 -1.73 -3.66 11.87
CA LEU A 75 -2.72 -2.95 12.69
C LEU A 75 -3.91 -3.84 13.06
N ILE A 76 -4.43 -4.62 12.10
CA ILE A 76 -5.53 -5.56 12.38
C ILE A 76 -5.06 -6.70 13.29
N ALA A 77 -3.87 -7.26 13.02
CA ALA A 77 -3.34 -8.37 13.80
C ALA A 77 -2.96 -7.96 15.24
N GLU A 78 -2.50 -6.73 15.44
CA GLU A 78 -2.19 -6.17 16.76
C GLU A 78 -3.43 -6.10 17.66
N GLU A 79 -4.57 -5.64 17.12
CA GLU A 79 -5.81 -5.58 17.88
C GLU A 79 -6.32 -6.97 18.27
N LYS A 80 -6.07 -7.98 17.43
CA LYS A 80 -6.38 -9.39 17.75
C LYS A 80 -5.46 -9.92 18.86
N GLU A 81 -4.16 -9.67 18.73
CA GLU A 81 -3.15 -10.11 19.70
C GLU A 81 -3.42 -9.54 21.10
N LYS A 82 -3.80 -8.27 21.18
CA LYS A 82 -4.11 -7.59 22.45
C LYS A 82 -5.50 -7.89 23.00
N ASN A 83 -6.30 -8.75 22.31
CA ASN A 83 -7.72 -9.01 22.63
C ASN A 83 -8.57 -7.72 22.73
N THR A 84 -8.06 -6.59 22.25
CA THR A 84 -8.79 -5.31 22.26
C THR A 84 -9.91 -5.29 21.24
N LEU A 85 -9.82 -6.15 20.23
CA LEU A 85 -10.87 -6.31 19.22
C LEU A 85 -12.19 -6.74 19.84
N ASN A 86 -12.19 -7.73 20.76
CA ASN A 86 -13.37 -8.18 21.48
C ASN A 86 -13.96 -7.07 22.35
N VAL A 87 -13.11 -6.28 23.00
CA VAL A 87 -13.52 -5.10 23.79
C VAL A 87 -14.14 -4.02 22.89
N LEU A 88 -13.59 -3.80 21.70
CA LEU A 88 -14.14 -2.86 20.73
C LEU A 88 -15.50 -3.31 20.19
N ILE A 89 -15.67 -4.60 19.91
CA ILE A 89 -16.94 -5.17 19.40
C ILE A 89 -18.01 -5.19 20.49
N THR A 90 -17.66 -5.48 21.75
CA THR A 90 -18.59 -5.41 22.90
C THR A 90 -18.89 -3.96 23.31
N SER A 91 -18.06 -3.01 22.91
CA SER A 91 -18.33 -1.59 23.00
C SER A 91 -19.24 -1.13 21.84
N THR A 92 -19.56 0.14 21.81
CA THR A 92 -20.41 0.73 20.76
C THR A 92 -19.73 0.85 19.38
N VAL A 93 -18.48 0.35 19.20
CA VAL A 93 -17.72 0.45 17.93
C VAL A 93 -18.11 -0.70 17.02
N SER A 94 -18.55 -0.39 15.81
CA SER A 94 -18.84 -1.42 14.80
C SER A 94 -17.57 -1.90 14.10
N GLY A 95 -17.58 -3.13 13.55
CA GLY A 95 -16.48 -3.63 12.74
C GLY A 95 -16.16 -2.75 11.52
N ILE A 96 -17.17 -2.07 10.99
CA ILE A 96 -17.01 -1.12 9.88
C ILE A 96 -16.27 0.15 10.35
N ASP A 97 -16.61 0.70 11.52
CA ASP A 97 -15.93 1.86 12.10
C ASP A 97 -14.44 1.54 12.36
N PHE A 98 -14.17 0.33 12.87
CA PHE A 98 -12.83 -0.17 13.11
C PHE A 98 -12.02 -0.27 11.81
N LEU A 99 -12.56 -0.92 10.79
CA LEU A 99 -11.89 -1.06 9.49
C LEU A 99 -11.67 0.30 8.83
N ALA A 100 -12.67 1.20 8.87
CA ALA A 100 -12.54 2.54 8.31
C ALA A 100 -11.45 3.36 9.00
N GLY A 101 -11.31 3.26 10.33
CA GLY A 101 -10.23 3.90 11.07
C GLY A 101 -8.84 3.39 10.65
N ASN A 102 -8.67 2.07 10.52
CA ASN A 102 -7.42 1.47 10.05
C ASN A 102 -7.09 1.84 8.60
N VAL A 103 -8.07 1.74 7.69
CA VAL A 103 -7.90 2.14 6.28
C VAL A 103 -7.48 3.61 6.19
N LEU A 104 -8.17 4.51 6.88
CA LEU A 104 -7.86 5.94 6.85
C LEU A 104 -6.43 6.21 7.35
N THR A 105 -6.02 5.57 8.45
CA THR A 105 -4.68 5.72 9.01
C THR A 105 -3.61 5.24 8.03
N THR A 106 -3.76 4.04 7.50
CA THR A 106 -2.79 3.44 6.58
C THR A 106 -2.72 4.23 5.27
N THR A 107 -3.88 4.66 4.73
CA THR A 107 -3.93 5.49 3.53
C THR A 107 -3.19 6.80 3.73
N THR A 108 -3.37 7.47 4.86
CA THR A 108 -2.68 8.73 5.17
C THR A 108 -1.16 8.55 5.16
N ILE A 109 -0.63 7.53 5.84
CA ILE A 109 0.82 7.27 5.87
C ILE A 109 1.35 6.93 4.47
N THR A 110 0.67 6.03 3.74
CA THR A 110 1.12 5.61 2.40
C THR A 110 1.12 6.78 1.42
N ILE A 111 0.11 7.65 1.46
CA ILE A 111 0.04 8.83 0.61
C ILE A 111 1.11 9.85 0.99
N ILE A 112 1.34 10.11 2.27
CA ILE A 112 2.41 11.01 2.72
C ILE A 112 3.76 10.51 2.21
N CYS A 113 4.06 9.22 2.35
CA CYS A 113 5.27 8.62 1.80
C CYS A 113 5.36 8.79 0.28
N ASN A 114 4.29 8.57 -0.48
CA ASN A 114 4.27 8.78 -1.93
C ASN A 114 4.56 10.25 -2.31
N ILE A 115 3.99 11.21 -1.57
CA ILE A 115 4.26 12.63 -1.81
C ILE A 115 5.75 12.94 -1.56
N VAL A 116 6.31 12.45 -0.46
CA VAL A 116 7.74 12.66 -0.13
C VAL A 116 8.64 12.01 -1.19
N ILE A 117 8.32 10.79 -1.64
CA ILE A 117 9.04 10.09 -2.72
C ILE A 117 9.06 10.93 -3.99
N TYR A 118 7.92 11.50 -4.39
CA TYR A 118 7.82 12.37 -5.56
C TYR A 118 8.82 13.54 -5.52
N PHE A 119 8.94 14.19 -4.36
CA PHE A 119 9.88 15.31 -4.19
C PHE A 119 11.35 14.86 -4.09
N ILE A 120 11.62 13.72 -3.45
CA ILE A 120 12.98 13.14 -3.36
C ILE A 120 13.53 12.85 -4.76
N PHE A 121 12.71 12.26 -5.65
CA PHE A 121 13.09 11.91 -7.01
C PHE A 121 13.13 13.10 -7.97
N LYS A 122 12.71 14.30 -7.53
CA LYS A 122 12.70 15.55 -8.32
C LYS A 122 12.01 15.43 -9.68
N VAL A 123 10.94 14.63 -9.74
CA VAL A 123 10.23 14.29 -10.99
C VAL A 123 9.17 15.32 -11.41
N GLN A 124 9.18 16.53 -10.86
CA GLN A 124 8.19 17.58 -11.13
C GLN A 124 8.13 18.00 -12.60
N ASN A 125 9.26 17.91 -13.31
CA ASN A 125 9.35 18.23 -14.74
C ASN A 125 9.04 17.02 -15.65
N ILE A 126 8.96 15.83 -15.10
CA ILE A 126 8.75 14.57 -15.84
C ILE A 126 7.31 14.09 -15.67
N LEU A 127 6.79 14.15 -14.45
CA LEU A 127 5.48 13.62 -14.06
C LEU A 127 4.60 14.74 -13.51
N PRO A 128 3.42 14.99 -14.11
CA PRO A 128 2.46 15.91 -13.52
C PRO A 128 1.95 15.35 -12.19
N PHE A 129 2.04 16.16 -11.12
CA PHE A 129 1.72 15.77 -9.75
C PHE A 129 0.32 15.17 -9.61
N GLY A 130 -0.70 15.73 -10.27
CA GLY A 130 -2.06 15.24 -10.21
C GLY A 130 -2.22 13.81 -10.71
N GLY A 131 -1.59 13.48 -11.84
CA GLY A 131 -1.58 12.12 -12.40
C GLY A 131 -0.83 11.14 -11.52
N TYR A 132 0.36 11.52 -11.05
CA TYR A 132 1.13 10.71 -10.09
C TYR A 132 0.33 10.43 -8.81
N PHE A 133 -0.24 11.46 -8.20
CA PHE A 133 -1.05 11.35 -7.00
C PHE A 133 -2.26 10.43 -7.18
N LEU A 134 -2.97 10.53 -8.30
CA LEU A 134 -4.12 9.71 -8.63
C LEU A 134 -3.71 8.22 -8.75
N ILE A 135 -2.70 7.91 -9.56
CA ILE A 135 -2.25 6.54 -9.81
C ILE A 135 -1.77 5.90 -8.50
N THR A 136 -0.91 6.59 -7.76
CA THR A 136 -0.33 6.05 -6.52
C THR A 136 -1.35 5.92 -5.40
N SER A 137 -2.36 6.80 -5.33
CA SER A 137 -3.45 6.70 -4.37
C SER A 137 -4.37 5.52 -4.66
N LEU A 138 -4.72 5.28 -5.93
CA LEU A 138 -5.49 4.09 -6.33
C LEU A 138 -4.73 2.80 -6.01
N GLY A 139 -3.43 2.78 -6.31
CA GLY A 139 -2.56 1.66 -5.95
C GLY A 139 -2.47 1.43 -4.45
N ALA A 140 -2.37 2.50 -3.66
CA ALA A 140 -2.38 2.43 -2.20
C ALA A 140 -3.67 1.79 -1.66
N ILE A 141 -4.83 2.20 -2.18
CA ILE A 141 -6.13 1.63 -1.77
C ILE A 141 -6.20 0.13 -2.10
N ALA A 142 -5.73 -0.30 -3.28
CA ALA A 142 -5.66 -1.71 -3.65
C ALA A 142 -4.73 -2.50 -2.70
N ALA A 143 -3.53 -1.96 -2.41
CA ALA A 143 -2.56 -2.55 -1.50
C ALA A 143 -3.12 -2.69 -0.07
N ILE A 144 -3.75 -1.64 0.46
CA ILE A 144 -4.35 -1.62 1.80
C ILE A 144 -5.45 -2.67 1.91
N THR A 145 -6.31 -2.79 0.91
CA THR A 145 -7.38 -3.78 0.89
C THR A 145 -6.82 -5.20 0.85
N PHE A 146 -5.76 -5.42 0.09
CA PHE A 146 -5.06 -6.69 0.07
C PHE A 146 -4.41 -6.99 1.44
N GLY A 147 -3.75 -6.00 2.06
CA GLY A 147 -3.16 -6.09 3.40
C GLY A 147 -4.19 -6.40 4.48
N ALA A 148 -5.41 -5.85 4.39
CA ALA A 148 -6.48 -6.13 5.32
C ALA A 148 -6.83 -7.64 5.36
N THR A 149 -6.75 -8.33 4.21
CA THR A 149 -6.98 -9.77 4.15
C THR A 149 -5.96 -10.56 4.97
N PHE A 150 -4.65 -10.20 4.88
CA PHE A 150 -3.61 -10.83 5.71
C PHE A 150 -3.80 -10.55 7.20
N GLY A 151 -4.19 -9.32 7.55
CA GLY A 151 -4.50 -8.98 8.94
C GLY A 151 -5.65 -9.82 9.53
N LEU A 152 -6.68 -10.13 8.73
CA LEU A 152 -7.74 -11.03 9.14
C LEU A 152 -7.25 -12.48 9.33
N LEU A 153 -6.33 -12.94 8.49
CA LEU A 153 -5.80 -14.29 8.53
C LEU A 153 -4.77 -14.49 9.64
N ALA A 154 -4.02 -13.47 9.97
CA ALA A 154 -2.97 -13.49 10.98
C ALA A 154 -3.51 -13.62 12.40
N LYS A 155 -2.73 -14.27 13.29
CA LYS A 155 -3.05 -14.41 14.71
C LYS A 155 -2.44 -13.27 15.56
N ASN A 156 -1.30 -12.75 15.16
CA ASN A 156 -0.53 -11.70 15.84
C ASN A 156 0.31 -10.92 14.82
N GLN A 157 0.97 -9.85 15.27
CA GLN A 157 1.81 -8.98 14.43
C GLN A 157 2.92 -9.77 13.71
N ALA A 158 3.59 -10.69 14.40
CA ALA A 158 4.66 -11.50 13.82
C ALA A 158 4.13 -12.40 12.70
N SER A 159 2.97 -13.05 12.89
CA SER A 159 2.35 -13.87 11.85
C SER A 159 1.87 -13.05 10.65
N ALA A 160 1.41 -11.83 10.86
CA ALA A 160 1.03 -10.92 9.79
C ALA A 160 2.25 -10.60 8.90
N SER A 161 3.36 -10.20 9.49
CA SER A 161 4.60 -9.90 8.78
C SER A 161 5.16 -11.11 8.03
N THR A 162 5.13 -12.30 8.66
CA THR A 162 5.57 -13.55 8.03
C THR A 162 4.70 -13.93 6.83
N MET A 163 3.40 -13.65 6.86
CA MET A 163 2.50 -13.89 5.74
C MET A 163 2.71 -12.89 4.59
N VAL A 164 3.01 -11.64 4.91
CA VAL A 164 3.23 -10.57 3.91
C VAL A 164 4.57 -10.74 3.20
N ALA A 165 5.62 -11.21 3.88
CA ALA A 165 6.97 -11.29 3.31
C ALA A 165 7.07 -12.09 1.99
N PRO A 166 6.56 -13.34 1.86
CA PRO A 166 6.60 -14.05 0.59
C PRO A 166 5.73 -13.39 -0.48
N MET A 167 4.61 -12.76 -0.11
CA MET A 167 3.77 -12.01 -1.04
C MET A 167 4.47 -10.74 -1.53
N ALA A 168 5.25 -10.09 -0.68
CA ALA A 168 6.06 -8.93 -1.07
C ALA A 168 7.07 -9.32 -2.17
N LEU A 169 7.71 -10.48 -2.07
CA LEU A 169 8.60 -11.00 -3.11
C LEU A 169 7.85 -11.21 -4.43
N LEU A 170 6.69 -11.87 -4.40
CA LEU A 170 5.87 -12.08 -5.61
C LEU A 170 5.42 -10.77 -6.27
N ILE A 171 5.22 -9.71 -5.49
CA ILE A 171 4.79 -8.39 -5.98
C ILE A 171 5.97 -7.61 -6.60
N ILE A 172 7.20 -7.81 -6.09
CA ILE A 172 8.42 -7.13 -6.58
C ILE A 172 8.98 -7.81 -7.82
N ILE A 173 8.78 -9.11 -7.99
CA ILE A 173 9.32 -9.89 -9.10
C ILE A 173 8.92 -9.35 -10.49
N PRO A 174 7.65 -9.00 -10.80
CA PRO A 174 7.24 -8.59 -12.14
C PRO A 174 8.07 -7.43 -12.71
N PRO A 175 8.24 -6.31 -12.02
CA PRO A 175 9.05 -5.20 -12.57
C PRO A 175 10.54 -5.55 -12.76
N LEU A 176 11.07 -6.56 -12.03
CA LEU A 176 12.48 -6.96 -12.12
C LEU A 176 12.76 -7.92 -13.28
N PHE A 177 11.80 -8.73 -13.68
CA PHE A 177 11.97 -9.83 -14.63
C PHE A 177 11.09 -9.68 -15.88
N ARG A 178 10.93 -8.45 -16.37
CA ARG A 178 10.24 -8.17 -17.64
C ARG A 178 10.93 -8.91 -18.79
N GLY A 179 10.13 -9.41 -19.75
CA GLY A 179 10.59 -10.23 -20.86
C GLY A 179 10.47 -11.73 -20.61
N ASN A 180 10.01 -12.15 -19.41
CA ASN A 180 9.67 -13.54 -19.15
C ASN A 180 8.20 -13.81 -19.48
N PHE A 181 7.92 -14.81 -20.32
CA PHE A 181 6.57 -15.14 -20.78
C PHE A 181 5.54 -15.29 -19.65
N PHE A 182 5.90 -15.94 -18.55
CA PHE A 182 4.99 -16.12 -17.41
C PHE A 182 4.67 -14.80 -16.72
N ILE A 183 5.69 -13.96 -16.50
CA ILE A 183 5.55 -12.68 -15.83
C ILE A 183 4.73 -11.74 -16.69
N ASP A 184 5.04 -11.64 -17.98
CA ASP A 184 4.39 -10.71 -18.90
C ASP A 184 2.92 -11.09 -19.20
N ASN A 185 2.53 -12.37 -19.04
CA ASN A 185 1.16 -12.80 -19.31
C ASN A 185 0.30 -12.99 -18.05
N VAL A 186 0.90 -13.45 -16.95
CA VAL A 186 0.15 -13.75 -15.71
C VAL A 186 0.15 -12.56 -14.75
N LEU A 187 1.32 -11.97 -14.50
CA LEU A 187 1.46 -10.89 -13.53
C LEU A 187 1.24 -9.50 -14.14
N TYR A 188 1.13 -9.40 -15.45
CA TYR A 188 0.85 -8.13 -16.16
C TYR A 188 -0.37 -7.40 -15.61
N TYR A 189 -1.45 -8.12 -15.28
CA TYR A 189 -2.70 -7.53 -14.78
C TYR A 189 -2.67 -7.23 -13.28
N PHE A 190 -1.56 -7.50 -12.59
CA PHE A 190 -1.46 -7.21 -11.18
C PHE A 190 -1.29 -5.70 -10.95
N PHE A 191 -1.90 -5.16 -9.90
CA PHE A 191 -1.98 -3.72 -9.67
C PHE A 191 -0.62 -3.01 -9.63
N THR A 192 0.43 -3.67 -9.12
CA THR A 192 1.78 -3.07 -9.03
C THR A 192 2.42 -2.90 -10.40
N GLU A 193 2.28 -3.87 -11.30
CA GLU A 193 2.75 -3.72 -12.68
C GLU A 193 1.98 -2.62 -13.40
N GLN A 194 0.67 -2.53 -13.18
CA GLN A 194 -0.16 -1.48 -13.78
C GLN A 194 0.16 -0.07 -13.26
N ILE A 195 0.56 0.06 -11.98
CA ILE A 195 1.08 1.33 -11.45
C ILE A 195 2.34 1.73 -12.20
N GLY A 196 3.30 0.81 -12.36
CA GLY A 196 4.56 1.05 -13.05
C GLY A 196 4.35 1.47 -14.52
N ILE A 197 3.48 0.75 -15.24
CA ILE A 197 3.15 1.09 -16.62
C ILE A 197 2.44 2.46 -16.70
N ALA A 198 1.47 2.72 -15.82
CA ALA A 198 0.74 3.98 -15.80
C ALA A 198 1.65 5.20 -15.52
N LEU A 199 2.62 5.06 -14.60
CA LEU A 199 3.60 6.12 -14.33
C LEU A 199 4.54 6.33 -15.52
N THR A 200 4.95 5.27 -16.22
CA THR A 200 5.76 5.37 -17.44
C THR A 200 4.99 6.05 -18.58
N GLU A 201 3.73 5.65 -18.80
CA GLU A 201 2.84 6.30 -19.78
C GLU A 201 2.62 7.77 -19.44
N LEU A 202 2.43 8.09 -18.15
CA LEU A 202 2.26 9.46 -17.68
C LEU A 202 3.51 10.33 -17.94
N ALA A 203 4.71 9.77 -17.76
CA ALA A 203 5.97 10.45 -18.08
C ALA A 203 6.12 10.75 -19.57
N GLN A 204 5.50 9.95 -20.43
CA GLN A 204 5.45 10.15 -21.89
C GLN A 204 4.29 11.07 -22.32
N GLY A 205 3.55 11.65 -21.35
CA GLY A 205 2.38 12.50 -21.63
C GLY A 205 1.13 11.74 -22.08
N GLN A 206 1.11 10.41 -21.92
CA GLN A 206 0.01 9.54 -22.36
C GLN A 206 -0.42 8.70 -21.14
N LEU A 207 -1.64 8.90 -20.66
CA LEU A 207 -2.19 8.05 -19.60
C LEU A 207 -3.39 7.26 -20.16
N SER A 208 -3.23 5.96 -20.25
CA SER A 208 -4.32 5.07 -20.68
C SER A 208 -5.33 4.87 -19.54
N VAL A 209 -6.61 5.15 -19.82
CA VAL A 209 -7.73 4.87 -18.91
C VAL A 209 -7.79 3.38 -18.52
N LEU A 210 -7.32 2.49 -19.44
CA LEU A 210 -7.27 1.06 -19.19
C LEU A 210 -6.45 0.72 -17.93
N ARG A 211 -5.36 1.45 -17.63
CA ARG A 211 -4.54 1.22 -16.44
C ARG A 211 -5.32 1.49 -15.17
N ILE A 212 -6.05 2.58 -15.14
CA ILE A 212 -6.92 2.95 -14.02
C ILE A 212 -8.01 1.89 -13.79
N ILE A 213 -8.62 1.40 -14.88
CA ILE A 213 -9.64 0.34 -14.82
C ILE A 213 -9.06 -0.93 -14.23
N ILE A 214 -7.87 -1.37 -14.66
CA ILE A 214 -7.25 -2.61 -14.16
C ILE A 214 -6.86 -2.46 -12.67
N ILE A 215 -6.29 -1.33 -12.24
CA ILE A 215 -5.98 -1.09 -10.83
C ILE A 215 -7.26 -1.13 -9.99
N THR A 216 -8.34 -0.49 -10.46
CA THR A 216 -9.64 -0.51 -9.77
C THR A 216 -10.27 -1.90 -9.75
N ALA A 217 -10.10 -2.69 -10.82
CA ALA A 217 -10.54 -4.09 -10.85
C ALA A 217 -9.79 -4.93 -9.80
N ASN A 218 -8.48 -4.76 -9.65
CA ASN A 218 -7.70 -5.42 -8.59
C ASN A 218 -8.24 -5.06 -7.19
N PHE A 219 -8.49 -3.76 -6.93
CA PHE A 219 -9.12 -3.34 -5.68
C PHE A 219 -10.44 -4.07 -5.44
N THR A 220 -11.30 -4.17 -6.47
CA THR A 220 -12.60 -4.84 -6.36
C THR A 220 -12.44 -6.33 -6.04
N VAL A 221 -11.51 -7.02 -6.70
CA VAL A 221 -11.19 -8.43 -6.42
C VAL A 221 -10.69 -8.60 -4.99
N PHE A 222 -9.77 -7.76 -4.52
CA PHE A 222 -9.26 -7.82 -3.15
C PHE A 222 -10.36 -7.51 -2.11
N ALA A 223 -11.26 -6.57 -2.40
CA ALA A 223 -12.40 -6.28 -1.53
C ALA A 223 -13.38 -7.47 -1.45
N LEU A 224 -13.60 -8.19 -2.55
CA LEU A 224 -14.41 -9.42 -2.54
C LEU A 224 -13.74 -10.53 -1.72
N ILE A 225 -12.44 -10.76 -1.91
CA ILE A 225 -11.67 -11.75 -1.14
C ILE A 225 -11.73 -11.39 0.36
N PHE A 226 -11.47 -10.12 0.69
CA PHE A 226 -11.60 -9.63 2.06
C PHE A 226 -13.00 -9.88 2.63
N GLY A 227 -14.05 -9.57 1.88
CA GLY A 227 -15.45 -9.78 2.30
C GLY A 227 -15.78 -11.25 2.55
N ILE A 228 -15.26 -12.18 1.72
CA ILE A 228 -15.42 -13.63 1.90
C ILE A 228 -14.67 -14.08 3.17
N CYS A 229 -13.42 -13.64 3.36
CA CYS A 229 -12.64 -13.97 4.56
C CYS A 229 -13.30 -13.41 5.83
N TYR A 230 -13.80 -12.19 5.78
CA TYR A 230 -14.50 -11.56 6.88
C TYR A 230 -15.77 -12.29 7.28
N ARG A 231 -16.57 -12.74 6.30
CA ARG A 231 -17.79 -13.53 6.58
C ARG A 231 -17.50 -14.88 7.20
N LYS A 232 -16.38 -15.53 6.84
CA LYS A 232 -16.02 -16.87 7.35
C LYS A 232 -15.35 -16.83 8.72
N ARG A 233 -14.54 -15.83 9.01
CA ARG A 233 -13.73 -15.77 10.25
C ARG A 233 -14.17 -14.68 11.22
N GLY A 234 -14.91 -13.69 10.74
CA GLY A 234 -15.20 -12.48 11.51
C GLY A 234 -13.93 -11.68 11.82
N LEU A 235 -14.04 -10.80 12.79
CA LEU A 235 -12.90 -10.13 13.42
C LEU A 235 -12.48 -10.87 14.71
N ALA A 236 -13.12 -12.00 15.04
CA ALA A 236 -12.84 -12.77 16.24
C ALA A 236 -11.63 -13.69 16.07
#